data_55873324ddffce88c9e7146176df218b
#
_entry.id   55873324ddffce88c9e7146176df218b
#
_cell.length_a   1.000
_cell.length_b   1.000
_cell.length_c   1.000
_cell.angle_alpha   90.00
_cell.angle_beta   90.00
_cell.angle_gamma   90.00
#
_symmetry.space_group_name_H-M   'P 1'
#
loop_
_entity.id
_entity.type
_entity.pdbx_description
1 polymer ?
#
loop_
_entity_poly.entity_id
_entity_poly.type
_entity_poly.pdbx_seq_one_letter_code
_entity_poly.pdbx_strand_id
1 'polypeptide(L)'
;MSASSFIASIQAKQATVGIIGLGYVGLPLGLCFAENGFSVIGFDVDQSKIIALNKGASYIKHIKPDRIAKSIQNKKFTATSDFSKLSSCNAILIAVPTPLTKQREPDMSYVVSTCETIKKHLVKGQLVVLESTT
;
A
#
# COMPACT_ATOMS: atom_id res chain seq x y z
N MET A 1 -2.59 -4.31 19.93
CA MET A 1 -1.17 -4.73 19.86
C MET A 1 -0.32 -3.70 20.57
N SER A 2 0.56 -4.11 21.48
CA SER A 2 1.52 -3.22 22.12
C SER A 2 2.68 -2.88 21.17
N ALA A 3 3.47 -1.84 21.51
CA ALA A 3 4.64 -1.48 20.70
C ALA A 3 5.66 -2.64 20.62
N SER A 4 5.90 -3.34 21.71
CA SER A 4 6.81 -4.50 21.73
C SER A 4 6.29 -5.66 20.89
N SER A 5 4.98 -5.94 20.92
CA SER A 5 4.36 -6.96 20.06
C SER A 5 4.45 -6.59 18.59
N PHE A 6 4.29 -5.29 18.26
CA PHE A 6 4.42 -4.80 16.91
C PHE A 6 5.85 -4.99 16.38
N ILE A 7 6.86 -4.62 17.18
CA ILE A 7 8.27 -4.79 16.83
C ILE A 7 8.58 -6.28 16.61
N ALA A 8 8.11 -7.15 17.50
CA ALA A 8 8.31 -8.59 17.36
C ALA A 8 7.68 -9.13 16.07
N SER A 9 6.49 -8.65 15.69
CA SER A 9 5.83 -9.07 14.46
C SER A 9 6.59 -8.62 13.21
N ILE A 10 7.24 -7.45 13.26
CA ILE A 10 8.10 -6.98 12.16
C ILE A 10 9.34 -7.86 12.05
N GLN A 11 10.02 -8.14 13.16
CA GLN A 11 11.22 -8.97 13.19
C GLN A 11 10.95 -10.39 12.71
N ALA A 12 9.79 -10.94 13.03
CA ALA A 12 9.33 -12.26 12.57
C ALA A 12 8.70 -12.24 11.17
N LYS A 13 8.58 -11.06 10.54
CA LYS A 13 7.92 -10.86 9.24
C LYS A 13 6.47 -11.33 9.21
N GLN A 14 5.79 -11.22 10.34
CA GLN A 14 4.39 -11.59 10.49
C GLN A 14 3.44 -10.38 10.35
N ALA A 15 3.98 -9.16 10.36
CA ALA A 15 3.18 -7.95 10.18
C ALA A 15 2.61 -7.89 8.75
N THR A 16 1.36 -7.47 8.64
CA THR A 16 0.73 -7.19 7.35
C THR A 16 0.89 -5.70 7.05
N VAL A 17 1.39 -5.41 5.87
CA VAL A 17 1.65 -4.04 5.41
C VAL A 17 0.57 -3.66 4.39
N GLY A 18 -0.12 -2.55 4.64
CA GLY A 18 -1.05 -1.95 3.68
C GLY A 18 -0.36 -0.81 2.95
N ILE A 19 -0.46 -0.79 1.63
CA ILE A 19 0.07 0.30 0.80
C ILE A 19 -1.12 0.95 0.11
N ILE A 20 -1.34 2.24 0.36
CA ILE A 20 -2.41 2.99 -0.31
C ILE A 20 -1.79 3.83 -1.42
N GLY A 21 -2.23 3.58 -2.64
CA GLY A 21 -1.68 4.19 -3.84
C GLY A 21 -0.66 3.28 -4.51
N LEU A 22 -1.02 2.70 -5.65
CA LEU A 22 -0.20 1.71 -6.35
C LEU A 22 0.40 2.31 -7.63
N GLY A 23 0.98 3.50 -7.48
CA GLY A 23 1.71 4.18 -8.52
C GLY A 23 3.21 3.92 -8.46
N TYR A 24 4.00 4.92 -8.91
CA TYR A 24 5.46 4.80 -9.04
C TYR A 24 6.20 4.64 -7.71
N VAL A 25 5.60 5.04 -6.59
CA VAL A 25 6.19 4.88 -5.27
C VAL A 25 5.58 3.66 -4.56
N GLY A 26 4.26 3.56 -4.52
CA GLY A 26 3.57 2.56 -3.74
C GLY A 26 3.75 1.14 -4.25
N LEU A 27 3.67 0.93 -5.56
CA LEU A 27 3.80 -0.42 -6.10
C LEU A 27 5.21 -1.01 -5.89
N PRO A 28 6.31 -0.31 -6.24
CA PRO A 28 7.64 -0.83 -5.97
C PRO A 28 7.88 -1.10 -4.47
N LEU A 29 7.40 -0.20 -3.61
CA LEU A 29 7.53 -0.35 -2.16
C LEU A 29 6.79 -1.60 -1.66
N GLY A 30 5.55 -1.80 -2.10
CA GLY A 30 4.77 -2.98 -1.74
C GLY A 30 5.41 -4.28 -2.20
N LEU A 31 5.94 -4.30 -3.42
CA LEU A 31 6.66 -5.47 -3.94
C LEU A 31 7.93 -5.75 -3.14
N CYS A 32 8.65 -4.72 -2.73
CA CYS A 32 9.85 -4.86 -1.92
C CYS A 32 9.53 -5.53 -0.57
N PHE A 33 8.47 -5.12 0.10
CA PHE A 33 8.02 -5.78 1.34
C PHE A 33 7.63 -7.23 1.10
N ALA A 34 6.87 -7.49 0.04
CA ALA A 34 6.43 -8.85 -0.30
C ALA A 34 7.61 -9.77 -0.60
N GLU A 35 8.59 -9.28 -1.34
CA GLU A 35 9.81 -10.02 -1.67
C GLU A 35 10.66 -10.33 -0.45
N ASN A 36 10.53 -9.52 0.61
CA ASN A 36 11.20 -9.75 1.88
C ASN A 36 10.37 -10.55 2.89
N GLY A 37 9.27 -11.14 2.45
CA GLY A 37 8.50 -12.09 3.24
C GLY A 37 7.32 -11.53 4.01
N PHE A 38 7.03 -10.23 3.89
CA PHE A 38 5.85 -9.63 4.51
C PHE A 38 4.60 -9.89 3.66
N SER A 39 3.46 -10.02 4.33
CA SER A 39 2.17 -10.00 3.64
C SER A 39 1.80 -8.56 3.33
N VAL A 40 1.47 -8.27 2.09
CA VAL A 40 1.16 -6.91 1.62
C VAL A 40 -0.22 -6.87 0.98
N ILE A 41 -1.01 -5.88 1.37
CA ILE A 41 -2.27 -5.57 0.69
C ILE A 41 -2.09 -4.19 0.07
N GLY A 42 -2.18 -4.13 -1.25
CA GLY A 42 -2.15 -2.89 -2.00
C GLY A 42 -3.57 -2.36 -2.21
N PHE A 43 -3.76 -1.08 -1.96
CA PHE A 43 -5.07 -0.40 -2.08
C PHE A 43 -4.99 0.68 -3.15
N ASP A 44 -5.95 0.70 -4.04
CA ASP A 44 -6.11 1.77 -5.02
C ASP A 44 -7.58 1.91 -5.39
N VAL A 45 -7.99 3.12 -5.74
CA VAL A 45 -9.35 3.39 -6.23
C VAL A 45 -9.50 3.01 -7.70
N ASP A 46 -8.40 2.85 -8.43
CA ASP A 46 -8.39 2.54 -9.85
C ASP A 46 -8.52 1.03 -10.06
N GLN A 47 -9.72 0.60 -10.45
CA GLN A 47 -10.02 -0.81 -10.69
C GLN A 47 -9.15 -1.43 -11.79
N SER A 48 -8.73 -0.66 -12.78
CA SER A 48 -7.87 -1.18 -13.84
C SER A 48 -6.52 -1.63 -13.31
N LYS A 49 -5.97 -0.89 -12.35
CA LYS A 49 -4.72 -1.28 -11.66
C LYS A 49 -4.91 -2.56 -10.84
N ILE A 50 -6.00 -2.63 -10.09
CA ILE A 50 -6.32 -3.80 -9.26
C ILE A 50 -6.41 -5.07 -10.11
N ILE A 51 -7.15 -5.00 -11.20
CA ILE A 51 -7.33 -6.12 -12.12
C ILE A 51 -6.00 -6.53 -12.74
N ALA A 52 -5.21 -5.55 -13.22
CA ALA A 52 -3.90 -5.83 -13.84
C ALA A 52 -2.95 -6.53 -12.85
N LEU A 53 -2.83 -6.01 -11.64
CA LEU A 53 -1.92 -6.55 -10.64
C LEU A 53 -2.31 -7.97 -10.22
N ASN A 54 -3.59 -8.23 -9.99
CA ASN A 54 -4.05 -9.55 -9.59
C ASN A 54 -3.91 -10.61 -10.71
N LYS A 55 -3.76 -10.17 -11.95
CA LYS A 55 -3.42 -11.04 -13.09
C LYS A 55 -1.92 -11.19 -13.30
N GLY A 56 -1.10 -10.51 -12.50
CA GLY A 56 0.35 -10.53 -12.66
C GLY A 56 0.86 -9.65 -13.80
N ALA A 57 0.08 -8.67 -14.23
CA ALA A 57 0.49 -7.72 -15.28
C ALA A 57 1.06 -6.45 -14.66
N SER A 58 1.98 -5.79 -15.39
CA SER A 58 2.58 -4.54 -14.96
C SER A 58 2.06 -3.39 -15.83
N TYR A 59 1.78 -2.26 -15.20
CA TYR A 59 1.47 -0.99 -15.88
C TYR A 59 2.57 0.06 -15.65
N ILE A 60 3.66 -0.32 -14.97
CA ILE A 60 4.84 0.52 -14.76
C ILE A 60 5.99 -0.08 -15.57
N LYS A 61 6.55 0.75 -16.47
CA LYS A 61 7.48 0.31 -17.52
C LYS A 61 8.71 -0.41 -16.98
N HIS A 62 9.26 0.04 -15.85
CA HIS A 62 10.48 -0.54 -15.26
C HIS A 62 10.22 -1.62 -14.22
N ILE A 63 8.96 -2.01 -14.00
CA ILE A 63 8.62 -3.16 -13.18
C ILE A 63 8.19 -4.29 -14.09
N LYS A 64 8.96 -5.38 -14.07
CA LYS A 64 8.67 -6.54 -14.91
C LYS A 64 7.44 -7.28 -14.41
N PRO A 65 6.56 -7.76 -15.31
CA PRO A 65 5.39 -8.55 -14.92
C PRO A 65 5.72 -9.76 -14.05
N ASP A 66 6.83 -10.43 -14.31
CA ASP A 66 7.25 -11.62 -13.55
C ASP A 66 7.44 -11.31 -12.06
N ARG A 67 7.92 -10.12 -11.73
CA ARG A 67 8.10 -9.69 -10.35
C ARG A 67 6.76 -9.61 -9.61
N ILE A 68 5.75 -9.08 -10.28
CA ILE A 68 4.39 -8.98 -9.75
C ILE A 68 3.77 -10.37 -9.64
N ALA A 69 3.83 -11.15 -10.72
CA ALA A 69 3.26 -12.49 -10.76
C ALA A 69 3.80 -13.39 -9.66
N LYS A 70 5.11 -13.33 -9.41
CA LYS A 70 5.77 -14.12 -8.37
C LYS A 70 5.22 -13.77 -6.98
N SER A 71 5.08 -12.50 -6.66
CA SER A 71 4.55 -12.07 -5.36
C SER A 71 3.08 -12.45 -5.18
N ILE A 72 2.28 -12.40 -6.25
CA ILE A 72 0.89 -12.86 -6.24
C ILE A 72 0.82 -14.37 -6.02
N GLN A 73 1.62 -15.15 -6.74
CA GLN A 73 1.67 -16.62 -6.62
C GLN A 73 2.08 -17.06 -5.23
N ASN A 74 3.02 -16.36 -4.61
CA ASN A 74 3.48 -16.64 -3.26
C ASN A 74 2.49 -16.19 -2.18
N LYS A 75 1.36 -15.59 -2.58
CA LYS A 75 0.32 -15.06 -1.68
C LYS A 75 0.87 -14.00 -0.71
N LYS A 76 1.93 -13.30 -1.13
CA LYS A 76 2.53 -12.21 -0.33
C LYS A 76 2.04 -10.84 -0.75
N PHE A 77 1.46 -10.71 -1.94
CA PHE A 77 0.91 -9.46 -2.43
C PHE A 77 -0.49 -9.68 -3.02
N THR A 78 -1.44 -8.87 -2.60
CA THR A 78 -2.77 -8.78 -3.21
C THR A 78 -3.15 -7.33 -3.39
N ALA A 79 -3.94 -7.02 -4.41
CA ALA A 79 -4.43 -5.68 -4.67
C ALA A 79 -5.95 -5.67 -4.51
N THR A 80 -6.47 -4.59 -3.93
CA THR A 80 -7.92 -4.44 -3.70
C THR A 80 -8.34 -2.97 -3.71
N SER A 81 -9.59 -2.73 -4.07
CA SER A 81 -10.24 -1.44 -3.86
C SER A 81 -11.15 -1.44 -2.62
N ASP A 82 -11.21 -2.56 -1.90
CA ASP A 82 -11.98 -2.67 -0.67
C ASP A 82 -11.15 -2.17 0.52
N PHE A 83 -11.35 -0.90 0.88
CA PHE A 83 -10.60 -0.25 1.94
C PHE A 83 -10.98 -0.74 3.35
N SER A 84 -12.04 -1.52 3.50
CA SER A 84 -12.36 -2.14 4.79
C SER A 84 -11.26 -3.10 5.26
N LYS A 85 -10.47 -3.63 4.33
CA LYS A 85 -9.33 -4.51 4.64
C LYS A 85 -8.16 -3.78 5.32
N LEU A 86 -8.19 -2.44 5.40
CA LEU A 86 -7.21 -1.68 6.17
C LEU A 86 -7.18 -2.10 7.64
N SER A 87 -8.32 -2.50 8.20
CA SER A 87 -8.38 -2.91 9.60
C SER A 87 -7.56 -4.18 9.90
N SER A 88 -7.22 -4.97 8.89
CA SER A 88 -6.36 -6.15 9.05
C SER A 88 -4.86 -5.86 8.94
N CYS A 89 -4.48 -4.64 8.57
CA CYS A 89 -3.08 -4.25 8.42
C CYS A 89 -2.48 -3.83 9.76
N ASN A 90 -1.21 -4.14 9.97
CA ASN A 90 -0.45 -3.68 11.13
C ASN A 90 0.20 -2.33 10.87
N ALA A 91 0.63 -2.08 9.64
CA ALA A 91 1.19 -0.82 9.19
C ALA A 91 0.49 -0.40 7.91
N ILE A 92 0.20 0.90 7.78
CA ILE A 92 -0.46 1.48 6.62
C ILE A 92 0.44 2.59 6.10
N LEU A 93 0.91 2.44 4.85
CA LEU A 93 1.77 3.41 4.19
C LEU A 93 0.96 4.14 3.10
N ILE A 94 0.97 5.47 3.17
CA ILE A 94 0.23 6.31 2.24
C ILE A 94 1.19 6.79 1.15
N ALA A 95 0.95 6.36 -0.09
CA ALA A 95 1.78 6.68 -1.25
C ALA A 95 0.93 7.24 -2.40
N VAL A 96 -0.10 8.00 -2.07
CA VAL A 96 -0.97 8.65 -3.05
C VAL A 96 -0.27 9.84 -3.70
N PRO A 97 -0.67 10.25 -4.92
CA PRO A 97 -0.04 11.37 -5.59
C PRO A 97 -0.32 12.71 -4.89
N THR A 98 0.66 13.62 -4.97
CA THR A 98 0.54 15.00 -4.52
C THR A 98 0.93 15.92 -5.68
N PRO A 99 0.14 15.96 -6.78
CA PRO A 99 0.47 16.77 -7.94
C PRO A 99 0.42 18.26 -7.60
N LEU A 100 1.06 19.07 -8.43
CA LEU A 100 1.00 20.52 -8.28
C LEU A 100 -0.35 21.04 -8.77
N THR A 101 -0.90 22.01 -8.05
CA THR A 101 -2.06 22.77 -8.49
C THR A 101 -1.65 23.78 -9.59
N LYS A 102 -2.62 24.50 -10.15
CA LYS A 102 -2.36 25.58 -11.11
C LYS A 102 -1.47 26.68 -10.51
N GLN A 103 -1.53 26.87 -9.19
CA GLN A 103 -0.71 27.83 -8.45
C GLN A 103 0.64 27.27 -8.03
N ARG A 104 0.99 26.07 -8.49
CA ARG A 104 2.22 25.33 -8.17
C ARG A 104 2.36 25.00 -6.68
N GLU A 105 1.24 24.84 -6.00
CA GLU A 105 1.20 24.33 -4.62
C GLU A 105 0.88 22.84 -4.65
N PRO A 106 1.37 22.03 -3.67
CA PRO A 106 1.01 20.62 -3.59
C PRO A 106 -0.49 20.45 -3.42
N ASP A 107 -1.10 19.61 -4.24
CA ASP A 107 -2.51 19.23 -4.09
C ASP A 107 -2.59 18.12 -3.04
N MET A 108 -3.01 18.48 -1.85
CA MET A 108 -3.13 17.56 -0.72
C MET A 108 -4.49 16.85 -0.66
N SER A 109 -5.36 17.07 -1.65
CA SER A 109 -6.72 16.49 -1.63
C SER A 109 -6.69 14.95 -1.58
N TYR A 110 -5.76 14.32 -2.27
CA TYR A 110 -5.61 12.85 -2.24
C TYR A 110 -5.20 12.34 -0.87
N VAL A 111 -4.29 13.06 -0.19
CA VAL A 111 -3.84 12.71 1.16
C VAL A 111 -4.99 12.86 2.15
N VAL A 112 -5.71 13.98 2.08
CA VAL A 112 -6.87 14.25 2.96
C VAL A 112 -7.96 13.20 2.76
N SER A 113 -8.31 12.92 1.51
CA SER A 113 -9.30 11.89 1.18
C SER A 113 -8.89 10.50 1.71
N THR A 114 -7.62 10.17 1.57
CA THR A 114 -7.08 8.90 2.09
C THR A 114 -7.17 8.84 3.61
N CYS A 115 -6.82 9.91 4.29
CA CYS A 115 -6.92 9.99 5.76
C CYS A 115 -8.37 9.83 6.22
N GLU A 116 -9.33 10.41 5.52
CA GLU A 116 -10.76 10.23 5.82
C GLU A 116 -11.19 8.77 5.66
N THR A 117 -10.67 8.08 4.66
CA THR A 117 -10.93 6.65 4.45
C THR A 117 -10.30 5.81 5.56
N ILE A 118 -9.03 6.08 5.91
CA ILE A 118 -8.32 5.37 6.99
C ILE A 118 -9.08 5.53 8.32
N LYS A 119 -9.55 6.73 8.61
CA LYS A 119 -10.29 7.05 9.82
C LYS A 119 -11.48 6.09 10.06
N LYS A 120 -12.15 5.69 8.98
CA LYS A 120 -13.30 4.78 9.05
C LYS A 120 -12.93 3.35 9.43
N HIS A 121 -11.68 2.96 9.21
CA HIS A 121 -11.22 1.58 9.38
C HIS A 121 -10.05 1.45 10.34
N LEU A 122 -9.66 2.55 10.99
CA LEU A 122 -8.50 2.58 11.89
C LEU A 122 -8.75 1.71 13.12
N VAL A 123 -7.75 0.91 13.46
CA VAL A 123 -7.77 0.02 14.62
C VAL A 123 -6.58 0.40 15.52
N LYS A 124 -6.80 0.31 16.83
CA LYS A 124 -5.76 0.58 17.83
C LYS A 124 -4.53 -0.29 17.58
N GLY A 125 -3.37 0.32 17.64
CA GLY A 125 -2.10 -0.37 17.48
C GLY A 125 -1.54 -0.34 16.06
N GLN A 126 -2.24 0.25 15.10
CA GLN A 126 -1.74 0.41 13.74
C GLN A 126 -0.75 1.56 13.63
N LEU A 127 0.29 1.36 12.83
CA LEU A 127 1.22 2.42 12.44
C LEU A 127 0.76 2.98 11.10
N VAL A 128 0.66 4.31 11.01
CA VAL A 128 0.32 5.00 9.75
C VAL A 128 1.50 5.89 9.35
N VAL A 129 1.98 5.73 8.14
CA VAL A 129 3.16 6.45 7.61
C VAL A 129 2.78 7.15 6.31
N LEU A 130 3.14 8.42 6.21
CA LEU A 130 2.98 9.19 4.96
C LEU A 130 4.29 9.11 4.17
N GLU A 131 4.22 8.45 3.02
CA GLU A 131 5.34 8.30 2.09
C GLU A 131 5.19 9.18 0.84
N SER A 132 4.08 9.91 0.74
CA SER A 132 3.86 10.83 -0.39
C SER A 132 4.79 12.02 -0.31
N THR A 133 5.27 12.49 -1.47
CA THR A 133 6.02 13.75 -1.55
C THR A 133 5.09 14.91 -1.27
N THR A 134 5.64 15.99 -0.73
CA THR A 134 4.88 17.21 -0.43
C THR A 134 5.43 18.42 -1.17
#